data_851673966ecd90d9fe0715263b08ed98
#
_entry.id   851673966ecd90d9fe0715263b08ed98
#
_cell.length_a   1.000
_cell.length_b   1.000
_cell.length_c   1.000
_cell.angle_alpha   90.00
_cell.angle_beta   90.00
_cell.angle_gamma   90.00
#
_symmetry.space_group_name_H-M   'P 1'
#
loop_
_entity.id
_entity.type
_entity.pdbx_description
1 polymer ?
#
loop_
_entity_poly.entity_id
_entity_poly.type
_entity_poly.pdbx_seq_one_letter_code
_entity_poly.pdbx_strand_id
1 'polypeptide(L)'
;SEFRILMTRDADFFVPLGVRVQKARKVQADLFISIHADAFVLPTAKGASVFALSQQGASSTTARWMANKENSSDLIGGLNIKTKDAEIAKVLLDMATTAQIKDSLKLGNSVIKEISSFANLHSKSVEQASFAVLKAPDIPSILVETAFISNPEEEMKLLDESYQNKIAEAITKGVYKYLEKNPPIQRQS
;
A
#
# COMPACT_ATOMS: atom_id res chain seq x y z
N SER A 1 8.66 -21.55 -3.74
CA SER A 1 7.78 -21.49 -2.56
C SER A 1 6.50 -20.77 -2.94
N GLU A 2 5.37 -21.37 -2.61
CA GLU A 2 4.08 -20.78 -2.87
C GLU A 2 3.75 -19.73 -1.81
N PHE A 3 3.26 -18.56 -2.23
CA PHE A 3 2.74 -17.57 -1.32
C PHE A 3 1.39 -18.02 -0.76
N ARG A 4 1.18 -17.86 0.54
CA ARG A 4 -0.14 -17.90 1.13
C ARG A 4 -0.74 -16.50 1.05
N ILE A 5 -1.73 -16.32 0.19
CA ILE A 5 -2.41 -15.03 0.00
C ILE A 5 -3.68 -14.98 0.84
N LEU A 6 -3.84 -13.89 1.58
CA LEU A 6 -5.03 -13.60 2.38
C LEU A 6 -5.59 -12.23 1.98
N MET A 7 -6.88 -12.20 1.66
CA MET A 7 -7.59 -10.97 1.34
C MET A 7 -8.15 -10.34 2.61
N THR A 8 -8.03 -9.03 2.76
CA THR A 8 -8.69 -8.32 3.87
C THR A 8 -10.20 -8.20 3.68
N ARG A 9 -10.65 -8.28 2.40
CA ARG A 9 -12.04 -8.44 1.97
C ARG A 9 -12.07 -9.23 0.68
N ASP A 10 -13.12 -9.97 0.45
CA ASP A 10 -13.33 -10.87 -0.70
C ASP A 10 -14.63 -10.58 -1.48
N ALA A 11 -15.29 -9.47 -1.17
CA ALA A 11 -16.48 -9.00 -1.85
C ALA A 11 -16.59 -7.47 -1.75
N ASP A 12 -17.62 -6.89 -2.38
CA ASP A 12 -17.88 -5.45 -2.37
C ASP A 12 -18.58 -5.02 -1.07
N PHE A 13 -17.79 -4.90 -0.01
CA PHE A 13 -18.20 -4.30 1.26
C PHE A 13 -17.05 -3.49 1.87
N PHE A 14 -17.41 -2.49 2.65
CA PHE A 14 -16.42 -1.65 3.30
C PHE A 14 -15.77 -2.38 4.48
N VAL A 15 -14.43 -2.33 4.56
CA VAL A 15 -13.65 -2.75 5.73
C VAL A 15 -12.82 -1.56 6.20
N PRO A 16 -13.00 -1.10 7.45
CA PRO A 16 -12.23 0.01 8.01
C PRO A 16 -10.73 -0.19 7.88
N LEU A 17 -9.98 0.90 7.66
CA LEU A 17 -8.54 0.83 7.42
C LEU A 17 -7.79 0.18 8.57
N GLY A 18 -8.11 0.55 9.81
CA GLY A 18 -7.54 -0.07 11.01
C GLY A 18 -7.85 -1.57 11.12
N VAL A 19 -9.04 -2.00 10.68
CA VAL A 19 -9.42 -3.42 10.67
C VAL A 19 -8.62 -4.21 9.63
N ARG A 20 -8.31 -3.62 8.46
CA ARG A 20 -7.42 -4.26 7.46
C ARG A 20 -6.05 -4.51 8.05
N VAL A 21 -5.47 -3.52 8.74
CA VAL A 21 -4.19 -3.65 9.46
C VAL A 21 -4.27 -4.74 10.53
N GLN A 22 -5.33 -4.76 11.35
CA GLN A 22 -5.52 -5.78 12.38
C GLN A 22 -5.65 -7.20 11.80
N LYS A 23 -6.36 -7.36 10.68
CA LYS A 23 -6.44 -8.66 9.96
C LYS A 23 -5.05 -9.14 9.54
N ALA A 24 -4.24 -8.28 8.91
CA ALA A 24 -2.87 -8.61 8.51
C ALA A 24 -2.00 -9.01 9.71
N ARG A 25 -2.07 -8.27 10.82
CA ARG A 25 -1.33 -8.57 12.04
C ARG A 25 -1.78 -9.87 12.72
N LYS A 26 -3.10 -10.13 12.77
CA LYS A 26 -3.66 -11.35 13.36
C LYS A 26 -3.15 -12.61 12.68
N VAL A 27 -2.97 -12.59 11.37
CA VAL A 27 -2.42 -13.73 10.60
C VAL A 27 -0.92 -13.69 10.51
N GLN A 28 -0.28 -12.72 11.15
CA GLN A 28 1.17 -12.50 11.11
C GLN A 28 1.70 -12.44 9.67
N ALA A 29 1.05 -11.66 8.82
CA ALA A 29 1.47 -11.51 7.44
C ALA A 29 2.93 -11.04 7.35
N ASP A 30 3.66 -11.54 6.38
CA ASP A 30 5.05 -11.13 6.12
C ASP A 30 5.10 -9.82 5.32
N LEU A 31 4.06 -9.55 4.52
CA LEU A 31 3.89 -8.34 3.72
C LEU A 31 2.41 -7.93 3.69
N PHE A 32 2.17 -6.62 3.54
CA PHE A 32 0.84 -6.07 3.29
C PHE A 32 0.87 -5.19 2.04
N ILE A 33 -0.04 -5.45 1.09
CA ILE A 33 -0.15 -4.68 -0.15
C ILE A 33 -1.59 -4.21 -0.31
N SER A 34 -1.78 -2.90 -0.33
CA SER A 34 -3.06 -2.26 -0.64
C SER A 34 -3.08 -1.88 -2.11
N ILE A 35 -4.01 -2.45 -2.88
CA ILE A 35 -4.12 -2.21 -4.33
C ILE A 35 -5.28 -1.25 -4.57
N HIS A 36 -5.01 -0.19 -5.30
CA HIS A 36 -5.91 0.93 -5.55
C HIS A 36 -6.02 1.29 -7.04
N ALA A 37 -7.13 1.93 -7.38
CA ALA A 37 -7.38 2.61 -8.64
C ALA A 37 -8.26 3.83 -8.34
N ASP A 38 -7.63 4.92 -7.86
CA ASP A 38 -8.36 6.07 -7.33
C ASP A 38 -8.66 7.14 -8.41
N ALA A 39 -9.70 7.93 -8.18
CA ALA A 39 -9.89 9.17 -8.93
C ALA A 39 -8.99 10.26 -8.35
N PHE A 40 -8.32 11.01 -9.20
CA PHE A 40 -7.56 12.20 -8.83
C PHE A 40 -8.28 13.48 -9.25
N VAL A 41 -7.95 14.63 -8.64
CA VAL A 41 -8.58 15.92 -8.94
C VAL A 41 -8.36 16.39 -10.37
N LEU A 42 -7.24 15.98 -10.99
CA LEU A 42 -6.91 16.30 -12.37
C LEU A 42 -7.21 15.10 -13.27
N PRO A 43 -8.15 15.23 -14.23
CA PRO A 43 -8.46 14.11 -15.15
C PRO A 43 -7.30 13.75 -16.09
N THR A 44 -6.24 14.56 -16.11
CA THR A 44 -5.01 14.29 -16.87
C THR A 44 -4.00 13.45 -16.11
N ALA A 45 -4.23 13.14 -14.82
CA ALA A 45 -3.37 12.26 -14.04
C ALA A 45 -3.37 10.86 -14.65
N LYS A 46 -2.19 10.28 -14.79
CA LYS A 46 -1.99 8.97 -15.41
C LYS A 46 -0.74 8.28 -14.89
N GLY A 47 -0.72 6.97 -15.05
CA GLY A 47 0.41 6.12 -14.65
C GLY A 47 0.29 5.60 -13.22
N ALA A 48 1.03 4.54 -12.94
CA ALA A 48 1.05 3.90 -11.65
C ALA A 48 1.94 4.65 -10.64
N SER A 49 1.65 4.48 -9.36
CA SER A 49 2.47 4.96 -8.24
C SER A 49 2.56 3.91 -7.15
N VAL A 50 3.64 3.96 -6.38
CA VAL A 50 3.79 3.13 -5.17
C VAL A 50 4.06 4.04 -3.99
N PHE A 51 3.35 3.80 -2.89
CA PHE A 51 3.44 4.58 -1.68
C PHE A 51 3.85 3.72 -0.49
N ALA A 52 4.63 4.31 0.41
CA ALA A 52 4.95 3.77 1.72
C ALA A 52 4.54 4.75 2.83
N LEU A 53 4.52 4.29 4.07
CA LEU A 53 4.23 5.13 5.23
C LEU A 53 5.32 6.19 5.43
N SER A 54 4.94 7.37 5.90
CA SER A 54 5.82 8.38 6.48
C SER A 54 5.29 8.86 7.82
N GLN A 55 6.21 9.05 8.76
CA GLN A 55 5.96 9.73 10.05
C GLN A 55 6.34 11.22 10.01
N GLN A 56 7.09 11.65 8.99
CA GLN A 56 7.68 12.99 8.89
C GLN A 56 6.98 13.89 7.88
N GLY A 57 5.78 13.50 7.42
CA GLY A 57 5.03 14.22 6.39
C GLY A 57 5.07 13.54 5.03
N ALA A 58 4.45 14.17 4.04
CA ALA A 58 4.35 13.62 2.69
C ALA A 58 5.54 14.05 1.81
N SER A 59 6.00 13.13 0.96
CA SER A 59 7.09 13.37 0.00
C SER A 59 6.70 14.32 -1.13
N SER A 60 5.41 14.41 -1.44
CA SER A 60 4.86 15.30 -2.47
C SER A 60 3.45 15.78 -2.10
N THR A 61 2.97 16.81 -2.83
CA THR A 61 1.57 17.28 -2.72
C THR A 61 0.59 16.19 -3.15
N THR A 62 0.93 15.42 -4.17
CA THR A 62 0.14 14.27 -4.65
C THR A 62 0.04 13.22 -3.56
N ALA A 63 1.16 12.79 -2.97
CA ALA A 63 1.18 11.80 -1.89
C ALA A 63 0.35 12.26 -0.68
N ARG A 64 0.42 13.55 -0.32
CA ARG A 64 -0.40 14.13 0.76
C ARG A 64 -1.88 14.04 0.45
N TRP A 65 -2.25 14.42 -0.77
CA TRP A 65 -3.64 14.40 -1.20
C TRP A 65 -4.20 12.97 -1.20
N MET A 66 -3.46 12.02 -1.78
CA MET A 66 -3.83 10.60 -1.81
C MET A 66 -4.02 10.03 -0.40
N ALA A 67 -3.09 10.30 0.51
CA ALA A 67 -3.22 9.84 1.90
C ALA A 67 -4.44 10.45 2.61
N ASN A 68 -4.71 11.73 2.40
CA ASN A 68 -5.88 12.38 3.00
C ASN A 68 -7.18 11.78 2.45
N LYS A 69 -7.25 11.53 1.16
CA LYS A 69 -8.41 10.91 0.50
C LYS A 69 -8.65 9.51 1.04
N GLU A 70 -7.62 8.66 1.03
CA GLU A 70 -7.72 7.29 1.55
C GLU A 70 -8.11 7.27 3.03
N ASN A 71 -7.47 8.08 3.86
CA ASN A 71 -7.76 8.15 5.29
C ASN A 71 -9.19 8.63 5.57
N SER A 72 -9.77 9.47 4.71
CA SER A 72 -11.16 9.93 4.86
C SER A 72 -12.20 8.86 4.57
N SER A 73 -11.83 7.75 3.96
CA SER A 73 -12.74 6.63 3.66
C SER A 73 -13.38 6.04 4.94
N ASP A 74 -12.66 6.03 6.05
CA ASP A 74 -13.18 5.60 7.35
C ASP A 74 -14.30 6.52 7.87
N LEU A 75 -14.22 7.82 7.60
CA LEU A 75 -15.26 8.79 7.98
C LEU A 75 -16.55 8.55 7.18
N ILE A 76 -16.41 8.26 5.88
CA ILE A 76 -17.55 7.93 5.00
C ILE A 76 -18.17 6.60 5.44
N GLY A 77 -17.36 5.65 5.91
CA GLY A 77 -17.79 4.37 6.47
C GLY A 77 -18.44 4.44 7.86
N GLY A 78 -18.60 5.65 8.45
CA GLY A 78 -19.31 5.88 9.71
C GLY A 78 -18.50 5.59 10.98
N LEU A 79 -17.16 5.53 10.89
CA LEU A 79 -16.31 5.34 12.06
C LEU A 79 -15.85 6.66 12.67
N ASN A 80 -16.17 6.84 13.96
CA ASN A 80 -15.67 7.95 14.77
C ASN A 80 -14.39 7.48 15.49
N ILE A 81 -13.22 7.76 14.92
CA ILE A 81 -11.93 7.34 15.52
C ILE A 81 -11.54 8.36 16.58
N LYS A 82 -11.95 8.13 17.82
CA LYS A 82 -11.32 8.73 19.00
C LYS A 82 -10.48 7.67 19.66
N THR A 83 -9.17 7.65 19.40
CA THR A 83 -8.21 6.85 20.18
C THR A 83 -7.68 7.64 21.35
N LYS A 84 -7.96 7.13 22.56
CA LYS A 84 -7.23 7.45 23.77
C LYS A 84 -6.31 6.27 24.11
N ASP A 85 -5.13 6.62 24.58
CA ASP A 85 -4.12 5.85 25.32
C ASP A 85 -2.88 5.35 24.55
N ALA A 86 -1.72 5.90 24.90
CA ALA A 86 -0.59 5.20 25.51
C ALA A 86 0.79 5.83 25.23
N GLU A 87 1.41 6.45 26.24
CA GLU A 87 2.77 7.03 26.11
C GLU A 87 3.91 6.00 26.17
N ILE A 88 3.73 4.85 26.80
CA ILE A 88 4.81 3.86 26.98
C ILE A 88 4.94 2.91 25.77
N ALA A 89 3.84 2.64 25.06
CA ALA A 89 3.88 1.88 23.82
C ALA A 89 4.50 2.67 22.66
N LYS A 90 4.62 3.99 22.79
CA LYS A 90 5.03 4.90 21.71
C LYS A 90 6.49 4.72 21.29
N VAL A 91 7.42 4.55 22.21
CA VAL A 91 8.86 4.47 21.88
C VAL A 91 9.21 3.15 21.16
N LEU A 92 8.70 2.01 21.64
CA LEU A 92 8.89 0.70 20.96
C LEU A 92 8.16 0.66 19.63
N LEU A 93 6.99 1.30 19.55
CA LEU A 93 6.21 1.44 18.33
C LEU A 93 6.95 2.30 17.29
N ASP A 94 7.60 3.39 17.71
CA ASP A 94 8.36 4.28 16.82
C ASP A 94 9.57 3.57 16.19
N MET A 95 10.30 2.75 16.96
CA MET A 95 11.43 1.97 16.45
C MET A 95 10.98 0.89 15.46
N ALA A 96 9.94 0.13 15.79
CA ALA A 96 9.37 -0.88 14.91
C ALA A 96 8.83 -0.25 13.62
N THR A 97 8.14 0.88 13.72
CA THR A 97 7.62 1.63 12.57
C THR A 97 8.75 2.15 11.67
N THR A 98 9.86 2.60 12.24
CA THR A 98 11.02 3.05 11.45
C THR A 98 11.63 1.91 10.63
N ALA A 99 11.80 0.73 11.22
CA ALA A 99 12.28 -0.46 10.52
C ALA A 99 11.28 -0.91 9.43
N GLN A 100 9.99 -0.93 9.75
CA GLN A 100 8.91 -1.25 8.83
C GLN A 100 8.91 -0.31 7.61
N ILE A 101 9.05 1.01 7.80
CA ILE A 101 9.12 2.00 6.71
C ILE A 101 10.32 1.71 5.80
N LYS A 102 11.49 1.43 6.37
CA LYS A 102 12.68 1.09 5.59
C LYS A 102 12.48 -0.15 4.72
N ASP A 103 11.86 -1.18 5.26
CA ASP A 103 11.57 -2.41 4.52
C ASP A 103 10.43 -2.22 3.52
N SER A 104 9.43 -1.39 3.84
CA SER A 104 8.38 -0.98 2.90
C SER A 104 8.95 -0.23 1.69
N LEU A 105 9.94 0.65 1.89
CA LEU A 105 10.62 1.34 0.80
C LEU A 105 11.40 0.38 -0.11
N LYS A 106 12.07 -0.65 0.46
CA LYS A 106 12.74 -1.69 -0.34
C LYS A 106 11.74 -2.49 -1.17
N LEU A 107 10.63 -2.91 -0.54
CA LEU A 107 9.53 -3.61 -1.21
C LEU A 107 8.95 -2.75 -2.33
N GLY A 108 8.60 -1.51 -2.04
CA GLY A 108 8.04 -0.57 -3.00
C GLY A 108 8.98 -0.31 -4.19
N ASN A 109 10.29 -0.16 -3.94
CA ASN A 109 11.28 -0.01 -5.01
C ASN A 109 11.39 -1.25 -5.89
N SER A 110 11.25 -2.45 -5.33
CA SER A 110 11.22 -3.68 -6.12
C SER A 110 9.97 -3.74 -7.00
N VAL A 111 8.80 -3.37 -6.45
CA VAL A 111 7.52 -3.39 -7.18
C VAL A 111 7.47 -2.32 -8.28
N ILE A 112 7.83 -1.07 -7.96
CA ILE A 112 7.76 0.04 -8.93
C ILE A 112 8.70 -0.20 -10.13
N LYS A 113 9.83 -0.85 -9.90
CA LYS A 113 10.78 -1.23 -10.97
C LYS A 113 10.15 -2.22 -11.95
N GLU A 114 9.40 -3.20 -11.46
CA GLU A 114 8.72 -4.17 -12.34
C GLU A 114 7.56 -3.50 -13.09
N ILE A 115 6.78 -2.65 -12.43
CA ILE A 115 5.70 -1.90 -13.10
C ILE A 115 6.26 -1.01 -14.20
N SER A 116 7.40 -0.35 -13.97
CA SER A 116 8.02 0.55 -14.95
C SER A 116 8.45 -0.14 -16.25
N SER A 117 8.53 -1.46 -16.28
CA SER A 117 8.92 -2.21 -17.48
C SER A 117 7.85 -2.25 -18.56
N PHE A 118 6.57 -1.99 -18.22
CA PHE A 118 5.46 -2.06 -19.18
C PHE A 118 4.42 -0.93 -19.05
N ALA A 119 4.37 -0.23 -17.91
CA ALA A 119 3.42 0.83 -17.64
C ALA A 119 4.12 2.17 -17.40
N ASN A 120 3.45 3.26 -17.75
CA ASN A 120 3.87 4.58 -17.34
C ASN A 120 3.77 4.72 -15.83
N LEU A 121 4.71 5.43 -15.22
CA LEU A 121 4.68 5.80 -13.83
C LEU A 121 4.23 7.25 -13.69
N HIS A 122 3.35 7.51 -12.73
CA HIS A 122 3.02 8.86 -12.28
C HIS A 122 4.19 9.45 -11.47
N SER A 123 4.78 8.62 -10.60
CA SER A 123 6.04 8.94 -9.90
C SER A 123 7.08 7.86 -10.15
N LYS A 124 8.32 8.27 -10.48
CA LYS A 124 9.42 7.34 -10.77
C LYS A 124 10.03 6.69 -9.53
N SER A 125 9.71 7.18 -8.36
CA SER A 125 10.17 6.68 -7.06
C SER A 125 9.00 6.37 -6.15
N VAL A 126 9.24 5.54 -5.14
CA VAL A 126 8.27 5.31 -4.07
C VAL A 126 8.04 6.61 -3.32
N GLU A 127 6.79 7.04 -3.27
CA GLU A 127 6.37 8.21 -2.51
C GLU A 127 5.95 7.83 -1.10
N GLN A 128 5.89 8.81 -0.20
CA GLN A 128 5.58 8.57 1.19
C GLN A 128 4.55 9.57 1.71
N ALA A 129 3.61 9.09 2.52
CA ALA A 129 2.70 9.94 3.29
C ALA A 129 2.10 9.17 4.48
N SER A 130 1.27 9.83 5.29
CA SER A 130 0.66 9.23 6.48
C SER A 130 -0.59 8.42 6.14
N PHE A 131 -0.44 7.34 5.38
CA PHE A 131 -1.53 6.41 5.06
C PHE A 131 -1.91 5.57 6.29
N ALA A 132 -3.17 5.67 6.72
CA ALA A 132 -3.66 4.92 7.88
C ALA A 132 -3.62 3.41 7.64
N VAL A 133 -3.92 2.95 6.42
CA VAL A 133 -3.91 1.54 6.02
C VAL A 133 -2.51 0.90 6.06
N LEU A 134 -1.44 1.71 6.04
CA LEU A 134 -0.05 1.23 6.08
C LEU A 134 0.57 1.28 7.49
N LYS A 135 -0.21 1.60 8.53
CA LYS A 135 0.27 1.71 9.91
C LYS A 135 0.34 0.35 10.63
N ALA A 136 1.00 -0.62 10.01
CA ALA A 136 1.34 -1.89 10.63
C ALA A 136 2.83 -1.83 11.05
N PRO A 137 3.15 -1.65 12.35
CA PRO A 137 4.53 -1.36 12.76
C PRO A 137 5.51 -2.51 12.56
N ASP A 138 5.00 -3.70 12.39
CA ASP A 138 5.71 -4.97 12.30
C ASP A 138 5.61 -5.66 10.92
N ILE A 139 4.95 -5.02 9.95
CA ILE A 139 4.72 -5.61 8.61
C ILE A 139 5.14 -4.60 7.53
N PRO A 140 6.11 -4.91 6.66
CA PRO A 140 6.40 -4.10 5.47
C PRO A 140 5.13 -3.92 4.63
N SER A 141 4.75 -2.67 4.39
CA SER A 141 3.44 -2.33 3.84
C SER A 141 3.57 -1.27 2.75
N ILE A 142 2.94 -1.51 1.61
CA ILE A 142 2.88 -0.56 0.49
C ILE A 142 1.44 -0.40 -0.02
N LEU A 143 1.17 0.75 -0.62
CA LEU A 143 -0.02 0.99 -1.43
C LEU A 143 0.41 1.15 -2.89
N VAL A 144 -0.22 0.40 -3.78
CA VAL A 144 0.01 0.45 -5.22
C VAL A 144 -1.20 1.09 -5.88
N GLU A 145 -1.03 2.28 -6.42
CA GLU A 145 -1.98 2.94 -7.31
C GLU A 145 -1.72 2.44 -8.71
N THR A 146 -2.64 1.66 -9.26
CA THR A 146 -2.43 0.96 -10.53
C THR A 146 -2.71 1.83 -11.74
N ALA A 147 -3.63 2.76 -11.62
CA ALA A 147 -4.03 3.76 -12.61
C ALA A 147 -5.04 4.73 -11.97
N PHE A 148 -5.33 5.87 -12.62
CA PHE A 148 -6.31 6.84 -12.13
C PHE A 148 -7.63 6.72 -12.88
N ILE A 149 -8.72 6.29 -12.21
CA ILE A 149 -10.05 6.14 -12.84
C ILE A 149 -10.67 7.46 -13.29
N SER A 150 -10.17 8.61 -12.83
CA SER A 150 -10.56 9.94 -13.33
C SER A 150 -10.07 10.23 -14.74
N ASN A 151 -9.12 9.45 -15.26
CA ASN A 151 -8.61 9.56 -16.62
C ASN A 151 -9.26 8.47 -17.49
N PRO A 152 -10.03 8.84 -18.55
CA PRO A 152 -10.74 7.85 -19.37
C PRO A 152 -9.84 6.81 -20.04
N GLU A 153 -8.61 7.19 -20.45
CA GLU A 153 -7.65 6.24 -21.04
C GLU A 153 -7.14 5.24 -20.01
N GLU A 154 -6.95 5.68 -18.76
CA GLU A 154 -6.50 4.82 -17.67
C GLU A 154 -7.64 3.91 -17.19
N GLU A 155 -8.87 4.43 -17.12
CA GLU A 155 -10.07 3.64 -16.80
C GLU A 155 -10.25 2.48 -17.79
N MET A 156 -10.09 2.75 -19.09
CA MET A 156 -10.16 1.72 -20.13
C MET A 156 -9.10 0.64 -19.95
N LYS A 157 -7.89 0.98 -19.51
CA LYS A 157 -6.84 0.00 -19.20
C LYS A 157 -7.24 -0.88 -18.01
N LEU A 158 -7.87 -0.30 -16.99
CA LEU A 158 -8.32 -1.06 -15.82
C LEU A 158 -9.41 -2.09 -16.15
N LEU A 159 -10.17 -1.88 -17.23
CA LEU A 159 -11.16 -2.83 -17.75
C LEU A 159 -10.52 -3.91 -18.64
N ASP A 160 -9.28 -3.75 -19.07
CA ASP A 160 -8.57 -4.72 -19.91
C ASP A 160 -7.90 -5.79 -19.04
N GLU A 161 -8.36 -7.03 -19.17
CA GLU A 161 -7.81 -8.20 -18.46
C GLU A 161 -6.31 -8.39 -18.70
N SER A 162 -5.81 -8.09 -19.91
CA SER A 162 -4.37 -8.16 -20.21
C SER A 162 -3.57 -7.17 -19.37
N TYR A 163 -4.08 -5.94 -19.16
CA TYR A 163 -3.45 -4.96 -18.30
C TYR A 163 -3.51 -5.37 -16.82
N GLN A 164 -4.67 -5.87 -16.37
CA GLN A 164 -4.83 -6.37 -14.99
C GLN A 164 -3.83 -7.50 -14.69
N ASN A 165 -3.66 -8.45 -15.60
CA ASN A 165 -2.70 -9.54 -15.46
C ASN A 165 -1.25 -9.02 -15.42
N LYS A 166 -0.88 -8.09 -16.29
CA LYS A 166 0.48 -7.49 -16.31
C LYS A 166 0.80 -6.76 -15.02
N ILE A 167 -0.14 -5.99 -14.46
CA ILE A 167 0.04 -5.29 -13.19
C ILE A 167 0.20 -6.30 -12.04
N ALA A 168 -0.64 -7.34 -12.00
CA ALA A 168 -0.56 -8.40 -11.00
C ALA A 168 0.77 -9.17 -11.08
N GLU A 169 1.23 -9.53 -12.28
CA GLU A 169 2.53 -10.16 -12.51
C GLU A 169 3.70 -9.28 -12.06
N ALA A 170 3.66 -7.97 -12.36
CA ALA A 170 4.69 -7.05 -11.97
C ALA A 170 4.78 -6.90 -10.44
N ILE A 171 3.64 -6.75 -9.76
CA ILE A 171 3.59 -6.73 -8.30
C ILE A 171 4.19 -8.03 -7.75
N THR A 172 3.77 -9.17 -8.26
CA THR A 172 4.24 -10.49 -7.82
C THR A 172 5.76 -10.64 -8.02
N LYS A 173 6.28 -10.28 -9.20
CA LYS A 173 7.74 -10.29 -9.45
C LYS A 173 8.50 -9.38 -8.50
N GLY A 174 7.98 -8.18 -8.24
CA GLY A 174 8.58 -7.23 -7.29
C GLY A 174 8.64 -7.81 -5.87
N VAL A 175 7.57 -8.49 -5.44
CA VAL A 175 7.50 -9.20 -4.15
C VAL A 175 8.54 -10.32 -4.09
N TYR A 176 8.63 -11.18 -5.12
CA TYR A 176 9.65 -12.24 -5.17
C TYR A 176 11.06 -11.68 -5.04
N LYS A 177 11.41 -10.67 -5.83
CA LYS A 177 12.74 -10.03 -5.79
C LYS A 177 13.06 -9.37 -4.45
N TYR A 178 12.03 -8.87 -3.76
CA TYR A 178 12.21 -8.35 -2.41
C TYR A 178 12.49 -9.50 -1.41
N LEU A 179 11.68 -10.56 -1.43
CA LEU A 179 11.80 -11.68 -0.50
C LEU A 179 13.06 -12.52 -0.69
N GLU A 180 13.59 -12.62 -1.91
CA GLU A 180 14.90 -13.23 -2.17
C GLU A 180 16.03 -12.57 -1.38
N LYS A 181 15.94 -11.23 -1.21
CA LYS A 181 16.96 -10.43 -0.50
C LYS A 181 16.62 -10.21 0.97
N ASN A 182 15.37 -10.34 1.33
CA ASN A 182 14.83 -10.09 2.67
C ASN A 182 13.88 -11.25 3.03
N PRO A 183 14.40 -12.45 3.27
CA PRO A 183 13.56 -13.61 3.57
C PRO A 183 12.75 -13.36 4.86
N PRO A 184 11.51 -13.85 4.93
CA PRO A 184 10.70 -13.76 6.14
C PRO A 184 11.42 -14.44 7.32
N ILE A 185 11.21 -13.89 8.51
CA ILE A 185 11.71 -14.51 9.74
C ILE A 185 11.01 -15.86 9.90
N GLN A 186 11.79 -16.96 9.95
CA GLN A 186 11.22 -18.27 10.24
C GLN A 186 10.59 -18.26 11.62
N ARG A 187 9.25 -18.31 11.64
CA ARG A 187 8.49 -18.44 12.87
C ARG A 187 8.45 -19.93 13.22
N GLN A 188 8.94 -20.26 14.39
CA GLN A 188 8.77 -21.62 14.92
C GLN A 188 7.25 -21.82 15.13
N SER A 189 6.70 -22.83 14.45
CA SER A 189 5.32 -23.30 14.58
C SER A 189 5.07 -23.93 15.95
#